data_038a5e8a70a2fdf1ce225b7f6cf64740
#
_entry.id   038a5e8a70a2fdf1ce225b7f6cf64740
#
_cell.length_a   1.000
_cell.length_b   1.000
_cell.length_c   1.000
_cell.angle_alpha   90.00
_cell.angle_beta   90.00
_cell.angle_gamma   90.00
#
_symmetry.space_group_name_H-M   'P 1'
#
loop_
_entity.id
_entity.type
_entity.pdbx_description
1 polymer ?
#
loop_
_entity_poly.entity_id
_entity_poly.type
_entity_poly.pdbx_seq_one_letter_code
_entity_poly.pdbx_strand_id
1 'polypeptide(L)'
;MKEIVQDGAAVLRAIAKLVPEELFGSAELERLVADMSEALDRYPEGVALAAPQIGVSYRLFIVRKDRTLSPPPPTSPEVDVYINPEVAKTSRKCAKMDEGCLSVHGVYGTTKRHERVTIKARRPDGSRFQRGAGGLMAQIFEHEIDHLNGILFIDHAEHLITVPRFAHPFAYFGTPKVASDTLAILIERGFIPAIVVTSPDAPRGRGLALTPSETKTLALAHGIPVMTPEKLNAETIAAIGSLGCDYAVVVAYGKIFPEELINVFPRGVLNVHYSLLPKYRGATPLETALLAGERETGVTVQKMVKELDAGDILAQETTEIARDETARELRPRLISVGANLLVNTLPAYVQGDVTPIVQDASCASRTYKIKKEDGLISLDASGDENWNKYRAYADSIGTYFFERGKRVKIIKASMKNGKFVIERVIPEGKREMAYSSFRNGASA
;
A
#
# COMPACT_ATOMS: atom_id res chain seq x y z
N MET A 1 7.79 -5.33 -24.49
CA MET A 1 7.71 -5.12 -23.03
C MET A 1 8.51 -6.23 -22.36
N LYS A 2 9.58 -5.91 -21.64
CA LYS A 2 10.46 -6.93 -21.03
C LYS A 2 10.07 -7.13 -19.57
N GLU A 3 10.01 -8.39 -19.14
CA GLU A 3 9.74 -8.78 -17.76
C GLU A 3 11.05 -9.03 -17.02
N ILE A 4 11.02 -8.89 -15.67
CA ILE A 4 12.16 -9.22 -14.82
C ILE A 4 12.23 -10.75 -14.69
N VAL A 5 13.33 -11.33 -15.18
CA VAL A 5 13.60 -12.76 -15.10
C VAL A 5 13.97 -13.16 -13.66
N GLN A 6 13.57 -14.36 -13.26
CA GLN A 6 13.77 -14.86 -11.91
C GLN A 6 14.98 -15.80 -11.82
N ASP A 7 15.45 -16.05 -10.60
CA ASP A 7 16.51 -17.02 -10.31
C ASP A 7 16.19 -18.38 -10.96
N GLY A 8 17.20 -19.01 -11.51
CA GLY A 8 17.08 -20.15 -12.42
C GLY A 8 17.23 -19.78 -13.91
N ALA A 9 17.04 -18.52 -14.30
CA ALA A 9 17.33 -18.07 -15.66
C ALA A 9 18.85 -18.00 -15.90
N ALA A 10 19.34 -18.68 -16.93
CA ALA A 10 20.78 -18.79 -17.23
C ALA A 10 21.49 -17.44 -17.38
N VAL A 11 20.79 -16.42 -17.88
CA VAL A 11 21.34 -15.06 -18.09
C VAL A 11 21.76 -14.39 -16.76
N LEU A 12 21.08 -14.70 -15.64
CA LEU A 12 21.41 -14.16 -14.32
C LEU A 12 22.70 -14.78 -13.73
N ARG A 13 23.11 -15.92 -14.24
CA ARG A 13 24.30 -16.66 -13.79
C ARG A 13 25.48 -16.56 -14.77
N ALA A 14 25.27 -15.82 -15.86
CA ALA A 14 26.30 -15.58 -16.86
C ALA A 14 27.03 -14.25 -16.62
N ILE A 15 28.33 -14.21 -16.92
CA ILE A 15 29.07 -12.93 -16.95
C ILE A 15 28.55 -12.10 -18.13
N ALA A 16 28.06 -10.90 -17.86
CA ALA A 16 27.54 -9.99 -18.86
C ALA A 16 28.65 -9.44 -19.77
N LYS A 17 28.37 -9.31 -21.06
CA LYS A 17 29.28 -8.79 -22.07
C LYS A 17 29.40 -7.28 -21.97
N LEU A 18 30.57 -6.76 -22.34
CA LEU A 18 30.73 -5.30 -22.49
C LEU A 18 29.75 -4.78 -23.55
N VAL A 19 29.15 -3.62 -23.30
CA VAL A 19 28.45 -2.86 -24.32
C VAL A 19 29.49 -2.40 -25.34
N PRO A 20 29.36 -2.79 -26.60
CA PRO A 20 30.37 -2.48 -27.62
C PRO A 20 30.36 -0.99 -28.03
N GLU A 21 31.49 -0.50 -28.57
CA GLU A 21 31.68 0.93 -28.88
C GLU A 21 30.64 1.50 -29.84
N GLU A 22 30.18 0.72 -30.80
CA GLU A 22 29.19 1.11 -31.79
C GLU A 22 27.79 1.34 -31.24
N LEU A 23 27.47 0.86 -30.05
CA LEU A 23 26.16 1.08 -29.41
C LEU A 23 26.09 2.41 -28.64
N PHE A 24 27.21 3.03 -28.30
CA PHE A 24 27.13 4.32 -27.59
C PHE A 24 26.54 5.42 -28.49
N GLY A 25 25.55 6.15 -27.95
CA GLY A 25 24.78 7.17 -28.68
C GLY A 25 23.78 6.60 -29.71
N SER A 26 23.60 5.28 -29.74
CA SER A 26 22.65 4.67 -30.68
C SER A 26 21.22 4.62 -30.12
N ALA A 27 20.23 4.64 -31.02
CA ALA A 27 18.82 4.45 -30.69
C ALA A 27 18.55 3.06 -30.04
N GLU A 28 19.40 2.05 -30.29
CA GLU A 28 19.30 0.72 -29.72
C GLU A 28 19.62 0.77 -28.17
N LEU A 29 20.69 1.46 -27.83
CA LEU A 29 21.07 1.64 -26.41
C LEU A 29 20.03 2.48 -25.65
N GLU A 30 19.53 3.56 -26.29
CA GLU A 30 18.46 4.38 -25.70
C GLU A 30 17.19 3.56 -25.45
N ARG A 31 16.81 2.70 -26.39
CA ARG A 31 15.65 1.81 -26.25
C ARG A 31 15.87 0.78 -25.14
N LEU A 32 17.09 0.23 -25.00
CA LEU A 32 17.41 -0.69 -23.91
C LEU A 32 17.26 0.00 -22.55
N VAL A 33 17.76 1.22 -22.39
CA VAL A 33 17.62 2.00 -21.15
C VAL A 33 16.15 2.31 -20.85
N ALA A 34 15.35 2.63 -21.87
CA ALA A 34 13.92 2.86 -21.73
C ALA A 34 13.18 1.58 -21.31
N ASP A 35 13.48 0.43 -21.93
CA ASP A 35 12.92 -0.88 -21.56
C ASP A 35 13.25 -1.24 -20.09
N MET A 36 14.49 -0.97 -19.64
CA MET A 36 14.90 -1.18 -18.26
C MET A 36 14.16 -0.27 -17.29
N SER A 37 14.01 1.01 -17.65
CA SER A 37 13.28 1.98 -16.83
C SER A 37 11.81 1.59 -16.67
N GLU A 38 11.16 1.21 -17.79
CA GLU A 38 9.78 0.74 -17.78
C GLU A 38 9.62 -0.54 -16.93
N ALA A 39 10.57 -1.48 -17.02
CA ALA A 39 10.55 -2.69 -16.20
C ALA A 39 10.70 -2.38 -14.72
N LEU A 40 11.62 -1.47 -14.34
CA LEU A 40 11.85 -1.06 -12.96
C LEU A 40 10.67 -0.27 -12.37
N ASP A 41 9.97 0.52 -13.20
CA ASP A 41 8.84 1.35 -12.76
C ASP A 41 7.62 0.55 -12.30
N ARG A 42 7.52 -0.73 -12.66
CA ARG A 42 6.49 -1.65 -12.18
C ARG A 42 6.70 -2.09 -10.73
N TYR A 43 7.89 -1.89 -10.21
CA TYR A 43 8.28 -2.27 -8.85
C TYR A 43 8.66 -1.01 -8.04
N PRO A 44 7.70 -0.39 -7.35
CA PRO A 44 7.94 0.86 -6.59
C PRO A 44 9.06 0.74 -5.55
N GLU A 45 9.26 -0.47 -5.01
CA GLU A 45 10.33 -0.80 -4.06
C GLU A 45 11.70 -0.96 -4.72
N GLY A 46 11.74 -1.21 -6.03
CA GLY A 46 13.00 -1.38 -6.78
C GLY A 46 13.73 -0.07 -6.94
N VAL A 47 14.99 -0.01 -6.54
CA VAL A 47 15.83 1.20 -6.62
C VAL A 47 16.80 1.19 -7.79
N ALA A 48 17.17 0.00 -8.26
CA ALA A 48 18.11 -0.21 -9.37
C ALA A 48 17.75 -1.48 -10.16
N LEU A 49 18.32 -1.62 -11.36
CA LEU A 49 18.09 -2.77 -12.22
C LEU A 49 19.28 -2.98 -13.18
N ALA A 50 19.82 -4.18 -13.24
CA ALA A 50 20.83 -4.58 -14.22
C ALA A 50 20.24 -5.19 -15.49
N ALA A 51 20.86 -5.00 -16.64
CA ALA A 51 20.38 -5.53 -17.92
C ALA A 51 20.19 -7.06 -17.94
N PRO A 52 21.01 -7.90 -17.28
CA PRO A 52 20.73 -9.32 -17.15
C PRO A 52 19.36 -9.65 -16.52
N GLN A 53 18.84 -8.79 -15.65
CA GLN A 53 17.54 -8.99 -15.01
C GLN A 53 16.34 -8.82 -15.96
N ILE A 54 16.55 -8.21 -17.12
CA ILE A 54 15.55 -8.16 -18.22
C ILE A 54 15.94 -9.06 -19.39
N GLY A 55 16.80 -10.05 -19.15
CA GLY A 55 17.22 -11.03 -20.15
C GLY A 55 18.26 -10.54 -21.16
N VAL A 56 18.92 -9.38 -20.91
CA VAL A 56 19.93 -8.81 -21.81
C VAL A 56 21.32 -8.89 -21.22
N SER A 57 22.21 -9.68 -21.83
CA SER A 57 23.56 -9.93 -21.30
C SER A 57 24.56 -8.82 -21.65
N TYR A 58 24.26 -7.57 -21.24
CA TYR A 58 25.19 -6.44 -21.31
C TYR A 58 25.58 -5.91 -19.94
N ARG A 59 26.82 -5.44 -19.81
CA ARG A 59 27.30 -4.76 -18.58
C ARG A 59 26.73 -3.36 -18.48
N LEU A 60 25.47 -3.28 -18.03
CA LEU A 60 24.73 -2.03 -17.87
C LEU A 60 23.76 -2.19 -16.71
N PHE A 61 23.67 -1.15 -15.86
CA PHE A 61 22.61 -1.02 -14.88
C PHE A 61 22.09 0.41 -14.78
N ILE A 62 20.90 0.57 -14.28
CA ILE A 62 20.26 1.86 -14.01
C ILE A 62 19.89 2.01 -12.54
N VAL A 63 19.84 3.25 -12.04
CA VAL A 63 19.45 3.59 -10.68
C VAL A 63 18.44 4.73 -10.70
N ARG A 64 17.32 4.60 -10.00
CA ARG A 64 16.28 5.62 -9.85
C ARG A 64 16.73 6.67 -8.82
N LYS A 65 16.93 7.92 -9.28
CA LYS A 65 17.38 9.03 -8.41
C LYS A 65 16.36 9.35 -7.33
N ASP A 66 15.09 9.38 -7.69
CA ASP A 66 13.97 9.71 -6.80
C ASP A 66 13.76 8.68 -5.66
N ARG A 67 14.27 7.47 -5.82
CA ARG A 67 14.17 6.40 -4.81
C ARG A 67 15.41 6.24 -3.94
N THR A 68 16.49 6.97 -4.26
CA THR A 68 17.77 6.92 -3.52
C THR A 68 18.07 8.21 -2.74
N LEU A 69 17.29 9.25 -2.91
CA LEU A 69 17.43 10.55 -2.24
C LEU A 69 16.25 10.83 -1.31
N SER A 70 16.54 11.47 -0.17
CA SER A 70 15.50 11.90 0.77
C SER A 70 15.77 13.38 1.14
N PRO A 71 14.82 14.30 0.82
CA PRO A 71 13.59 14.12 0.07
C PRO A 71 13.82 13.83 -1.43
N PRO A 72 12.88 13.16 -2.10
CA PRO A 72 12.98 12.93 -3.55
C PRO A 72 12.94 14.26 -4.32
N PRO A 73 13.64 14.36 -5.46
CA PRO A 73 13.65 15.57 -6.28
C PRO A 73 12.25 15.85 -6.86
N PRO A 74 11.85 17.14 -7.00
CA PRO A 74 10.51 17.53 -7.44
C PRO A 74 10.22 17.31 -8.93
N THR A 75 11.18 16.85 -9.71
CA THR A 75 11.09 16.66 -11.18
C THR A 75 10.97 15.19 -11.56
N SER A 76 10.52 14.92 -12.80
CA SER A 76 10.30 13.59 -13.41
C SER A 76 11.32 12.53 -13.00
N PRO A 77 10.90 11.26 -12.93
CA PRO A 77 11.76 10.17 -12.51
C PRO A 77 12.96 10.02 -13.47
N GLU A 78 14.10 10.57 -13.08
CA GLU A 78 15.35 10.40 -13.80
C GLU A 78 16.08 9.15 -13.33
N VAL A 79 16.69 8.44 -14.29
CA VAL A 79 17.58 7.34 -14.02
C VAL A 79 19.03 7.73 -14.27
N ASP A 80 19.91 7.31 -13.37
CA ASP A 80 21.35 7.30 -13.64
C ASP A 80 21.72 6.00 -14.36
N VAL A 81 22.47 6.11 -15.45
CA VAL A 81 22.87 4.96 -16.30
C VAL A 81 24.37 4.71 -16.13
N TYR A 82 24.73 3.46 -15.87
CA TYR A 82 26.09 2.99 -15.66
C TYR A 82 26.44 1.89 -16.67
N ILE A 83 27.26 2.21 -17.68
CA ILE A 83 27.64 1.29 -18.75
C ILE A 83 29.08 0.86 -18.56
N ASN A 84 29.35 -0.43 -18.71
CA ASN A 84 30.65 -1.07 -18.52
C ASN A 84 31.29 -0.68 -17.17
N PRO A 85 30.52 -0.79 -16.04
CA PRO A 85 31.02 -0.37 -14.75
C PRO A 85 32.12 -1.31 -14.25
N GLU A 86 33.14 -0.70 -13.58
CA GLU A 86 34.21 -1.37 -12.88
C GLU A 86 34.39 -0.78 -11.50
N VAL A 87 34.66 -1.62 -10.49
CA VAL A 87 35.02 -1.16 -9.16
C VAL A 87 36.44 -0.63 -9.17
N ALA A 88 36.61 0.67 -8.95
CA ALA A 88 37.92 1.33 -8.91
C ALA A 88 38.56 1.32 -7.50
N LYS A 89 37.72 1.43 -6.46
CA LYS A 89 38.20 1.48 -5.07
C LYS A 89 37.05 1.12 -4.11
N THR A 90 37.38 0.40 -3.04
CA THR A 90 36.49 0.12 -1.92
C THR A 90 37.13 0.56 -0.60
N SER A 91 36.30 0.84 0.42
CA SER A 91 36.74 1.02 1.80
C SER A 91 37.20 -0.31 2.38
N ARG A 92 38.15 -0.25 3.37
CA ARG A 92 38.49 -1.45 4.15
C ARG A 92 37.35 -1.89 5.10
N LYS A 93 36.53 -0.93 5.52
CA LYS A 93 35.42 -1.16 6.43
C LYS A 93 34.19 -1.60 5.65
N CYS A 94 33.55 -2.66 6.14
CA CYS A 94 32.29 -3.18 5.63
C CYS A 94 31.21 -3.05 6.70
N ALA A 95 29.95 -2.99 6.28
CA ALA A 95 28.77 -3.03 7.12
C ALA A 95 27.89 -4.23 6.74
N LYS A 96 27.17 -4.78 7.71
CA LYS A 96 26.07 -5.73 7.44
C LYS A 96 24.86 -4.92 7.02
N MET A 97 24.24 -5.28 5.91
CA MET A 97 23.09 -4.58 5.32
C MET A 97 22.05 -5.60 4.85
N ASP A 98 20.80 -5.30 5.10
CA ASP A 98 19.71 -6.11 4.57
C ASP A 98 19.58 -5.90 3.08
N GLU A 99 19.32 -6.98 2.35
CA GLU A 99 19.32 -7.01 0.89
C GLU A 99 18.21 -7.94 0.37
N GLY A 100 17.58 -7.51 -0.70
CA GLY A 100 16.63 -8.26 -1.50
C GLY A 100 16.88 -7.97 -2.98
N CYS A 101 16.28 -8.73 -3.88
CA CYS A 101 16.48 -8.60 -5.31
C CYS A 101 15.19 -8.85 -6.07
N LEU A 102 14.89 -8.02 -7.08
CA LEU A 102 13.72 -8.20 -7.94
C LEU A 102 13.75 -9.50 -8.77
N SER A 103 14.95 -10.10 -8.97
CA SER A 103 15.14 -11.39 -9.65
C SER A 103 15.18 -12.58 -8.69
N VAL A 104 15.07 -12.36 -7.38
CA VAL A 104 15.02 -13.41 -6.34
C VAL A 104 13.84 -13.11 -5.43
N HIS A 105 12.66 -13.32 -5.99
CA HIS A 105 11.42 -12.89 -5.35
C HIS A 105 11.15 -13.59 -4.02
N GLY A 106 10.78 -12.80 -3.00
CA GLY A 106 10.41 -13.32 -1.68
C GLY A 106 11.57 -13.81 -0.83
N VAL A 107 12.82 -13.60 -1.23
CA VAL A 107 14.00 -13.91 -0.45
C VAL A 107 14.71 -12.63 -0.03
N TYR A 108 15.05 -12.54 1.24
CA TYR A 108 15.82 -11.46 1.83
C TYR A 108 16.98 -12.05 2.63
N GLY A 109 18.04 -11.30 2.79
CA GLY A 109 19.18 -11.76 3.60
C GLY A 109 20.06 -10.60 4.00
N THR A 110 20.98 -10.88 4.93
CA THR A 110 21.96 -9.88 5.36
C THR A 110 23.27 -10.12 4.63
N THR A 111 23.72 -9.12 3.86
CA THR A 111 25.00 -9.18 3.15
C THR A 111 26.05 -8.31 3.82
N LYS A 112 27.31 -8.56 3.53
CA LYS A 112 28.44 -7.77 3.99
C LYS A 112 28.94 -6.92 2.83
N ARG A 113 28.67 -5.60 2.87
CA ARG A 113 29.02 -4.65 1.81
C ARG A 113 30.04 -3.62 2.31
N HIS A 114 30.87 -3.10 1.40
CA HIS A 114 31.79 -2.02 1.74
C HIS A 114 31.06 -0.72 2.05
N GLU A 115 31.44 -0.01 3.12
CA GLU A 115 30.80 1.25 3.50
C GLU A 115 30.94 2.35 2.43
N ARG A 116 32.00 2.28 1.60
CA ARG A 116 32.22 3.20 0.48
C ARG A 116 32.76 2.45 -0.72
N VAL A 117 32.20 2.73 -1.89
CA VAL A 117 32.60 2.16 -3.18
C VAL A 117 32.78 3.28 -4.18
N THR A 118 33.83 3.19 -4.99
CA THR A 118 34.05 4.08 -6.14
C THR A 118 34.06 3.23 -7.40
N ILE A 119 33.23 3.58 -8.38
CA ILE A 119 33.15 2.91 -9.66
C ILE A 119 33.58 3.86 -10.79
N LYS A 120 34.14 3.28 -11.84
CA LYS A 120 34.33 3.91 -13.17
C LYS A 120 33.29 3.34 -14.09
N ALA A 121 32.65 4.17 -14.89
CA ALA A 121 31.64 3.74 -15.86
C ALA A 121 31.58 4.70 -17.05
N ARG A 122 30.71 4.39 -18.01
CA ARG A 122 30.43 5.26 -19.17
C ARG A 122 28.96 5.68 -19.17
N ARG A 123 28.71 6.87 -19.70
CA ARG A 123 27.36 7.36 -19.96
C ARG A 123 26.84 6.82 -21.31
N PRO A 124 25.54 6.98 -21.62
CA PRO A 124 25.00 6.57 -22.93
C PRO A 124 25.68 7.24 -24.12
N ASP A 125 26.21 8.45 -23.95
CA ASP A 125 26.97 9.16 -24.99
C ASP A 125 28.43 8.66 -25.14
N GLY A 126 28.82 7.64 -24.36
CA GLY A 126 30.17 7.08 -24.36
C GLY A 126 31.19 7.80 -23.47
N SER A 127 30.84 8.95 -22.88
CA SER A 127 31.77 9.68 -22.00
C SER A 127 32.07 8.89 -20.73
N ARG A 128 33.34 8.92 -20.31
CA ARG A 128 33.80 8.22 -19.09
C ARG A 128 33.57 9.09 -17.87
N PHE A 129 33.19 8.47 -16.76
CA PHE A 129 33.09 9.14 -15.47
C PHE A 129 33.49 8.21 -14.32
N GLN A 130 33.71 8.82 -13.17
CA GLN A 130 33.97 8.10 -11.92
C GLN A 130 33.00 8.64 -10.86
N ARG A 131 32.43 7.75 -10.05
CA ARG A 131 31.53 8.10 -8.97
C ARG A 131 31.87 7.33 -7.70
N GLY A 132 32.09 8.06 -6.61
CA GLY A 132 32.19 7.52 -5.26
C GLY A 132 30.83 7.58 -4.54
N ALA A 133 30.51 6.58 -3.75
CA ALA A 133 29.28 6.50 -2.98
C ALA A 133 29.50 5.82 -1.63
N GLY A 134 28.58 6.07 -0.68
CA GLY A 134 28.50 5.42 0.63
C GLY A 134 27.08 5.01 0.97
N GLY A 135 26.91 4.20 2.03
CA GLY A 135 25.60 3.73 2.47
C GLY A 135 24.84 2.96 1.39
N LEU A 136 23.53 3.22 1.23
CA LEU A 136 22.67 2.54 0.24
C LEU A 136 23.24 2.58 -1.18
N MET A 137 23.80 3.70 -1.64
CA MET A 137 24.37 3.78 -3.00
C MET A 137 25.62 2.91 -3.18
N ALA A 138 26.44 2.72 -2.14
CA ALA A 138 27.57 1.79 -2.20
C ALA A 138 27.08 0.34 -2.29
N GLN A 139 26.05 -0.02 -1.53
CA GLN A 139 25.37 -1.30 -1.60
C GLN A 139 24.79 -1.57 -2.99
N ILE A 140 24.08 -0.59 -3.57
CA ILE A 140 23.53 -0.68 -4.94
C ILE A 140 24.65 -0.96 -5.95
N PHE A 141 25.76 -0.24 -5.90
CA PHE A 141 26.86 -0.44 -6.84
C PHE A 141 27.41 -1.87 -6.77
N GLU A 142 27.60 -2.42 -5.58
CA GLU A 142 28.07 -3.79 -5.43
C GLU A 142 27.03 -4.80 -5.88
N HIS A 143 25.76 -4.62 -5.53
CA HIS A 143 24.65 -5.49 -5.94
C HIS A 143 24.50 -5.55 -7.47
N GLU A 144 24.46 -4.41 -8.13
CA GLU A 144 24.28 -4.36 -9.59
C GLU A 144 25.51 -4.91 -10.34
N ILE A 145 26.70 -4.67 -9.81
CA ILE A 145 27.94 -5.25 -10.39
C ILE A 145 27.99 -6.77 -10.17
N ASP A 146 27.47 -7.27 -9.06
CA ASP A 146 27.32 -8.71 -8.83
C ASP A 146 26.44 -9.33 -9.94
N HIS A 147 25.29 -8.73 -10.25
CA HIS A 147 24.46 -9.18 -11.38
C HIS A 147 25.22 -9.24 -12.71
N LEU A 148 26.07 -8.23 -12.97
CA LEU A 148 26.89 -8.22 -14.20
C LEU A 148 27.98 -9.29 -14.20
N ASN A 149 28.32 -9.85 -13.06
CA ASN A 149 29.28 -10.93 -12.87
C ASN A 149 28.62 -12.31 -12.71
N GLY A 150 27.28 -12.40 -12.85
CA GLY A 150 26.52 -13.65 -12.70
C GLY A 150 26.34 -14.08 -11.24
N ILE A 151 26.49 -13.16 -10.30
CA ILE A 151 26.36 -13.39 -8.85
C ILE A 151 25.03 -12.82 -8.39
N LEU A 152 24.30 -13.56 -7.55
CA LEU A 152 23.12 -13.07 -6.85
C LEU A 152 23.44 -12.90 -5.37
N PHE A 153 22.76 -11.96 -4.71
CA PHE A 153 23.01 -11.69 -3.28
C PHE A 153 22.87 -12.93 -2.40
N ILE A 154 21.98 -13.86 -2.77
CA ILE A 154 21.78 -15.14 -2.06
C ILE A 154 23.02 -16.04 -2.03
N ASP A 155 23.99 -15.83 -2.91
CA ASP A 155 25.21 -16.64 -2.97
C ASP A 155 26.17 -16.35 -1.80
N HIS A 156 26.03 -15.18 -1.16
CA HIS A 156 26.91 -14.75 -0.06
C HIS A 156 26.14 -14.09 1.11
N ALA A 157 24.81 -14.03 1.05
CA ALA A 157 24.03 -13.52 2.15
C ALA A 157 24.03 -14.48 3.35
N GLU A 158 24.14 -13.89 4.54
CA GLU A 158 23.90 -14.58 5.80
C GLU A 158 22.42 -14.45 6.16
N HIS A 159 21.88 -15.42 6.94
CA HIS A 159 20.50 -15.35 7.46
C HIS A 159 19.44 -15.12 6.38
N LEU A 160 19.44 -15.96 5.33
CA LEU A 160 18.40 -15.93 4.32
C LEU A 160 17.03 -16.18 4.95
N ILE A 161 16.13 -15.25 4.75
CA ILE A 161 14.73 -15.33 5.11
C ILE A 161 13.96 -15.50 3.80
N THR A 162 13.39 -16.67 3.59
CA THR A 162 12.42 -16.85 2.52
C THR A 162 11.06 -16.47 3.08
N VAL A 163 10.42 -15.46 2.52
CA VAL A 163 9.00 -15.21 2.77
C VAL A 163 8.24 -16.27 1.97
N PRO A 164 7.66 -17.29 2.61
CA PRO A 164 7.00 -18.36 1.88
C PRO A 164 5.86 -17.74 1.08
N ARG A 165 5.84 -17.97 -0.24
CA ARG A 165 4.64 -17.66 -1.00
C ARG A 165 3.54 -18.57 -0.48
N PHE A 166 2.51 -17.98 0.05
CA PHE A 166 1.38 -18.73 0.57
C PHE A 166 0.75 -19.57 -0.56
N ALA A 167 0.78 -20.89 -0.41
CA ALA A 167 0.54 -21.84 -1.51
C ALA A 167 -0.93 -21.92 -1.96
N HIS A 168 -1.85 -21.34 -1.19
CA HIS A 168 -3.28 -21.42 -1.49
C HIS A 168 -3.72 -20.19 -2.32
N PRO A 169 -4.14 -20.40 -3.59
CA PRO A 169 -4.55 -19.28 -4.44
C PRO A 169 -5.82 -18.62 -3.89
N PHE A 170 -5.82 -17.31 -3.83
CA PHE A 170 -6.97 -16.54 -3.39
C PHE A 170 -7.22 -15.31 -4.28
N ALA A 171 -8.48 -14.86 -4.31
CA ALA A 171 -8.87 -13.62 -4.93
C ALA A 171 -8.94 -12.51 -3.87
N TYR A 172 -8.43 -11.32 -4.19
CA TYR A 172 -8.49 -10.15 -3.32
C TYR A 172 -9.48 -9.12 -3.86
N PHE A 173 -10.45 -8.73 -3.05
CA PHE A 173 -11.45 -7.72 -3.41
C PHE A 173 -11.27 -6.47 -2.56
N GLY A 174 -10.99 -5.34 -3.21
CA GLY A 174 -10.80 -4.09 -2.49
C GLY A 174 -10.70 -2.90 -3.44
N THR A 175 -11.01 -1.69 -2.95
CA THR A 175 -11.00 -0.50 -3.83
C THR A 175 -10.23 0.67 -3.22
N PRO A 176 -10.58 1.22 -2.03
CA PRO A 176 -9.97 2.42 -1.49
C PRO A 176 -8.60 2.15 -0.87
N LYS A 177 -7.95 3.21 -0.44
CA LYS A 177 -6.63 3.18 0.18
C LYS A 177 -6.51 2.15 1.31
N VAL A 178 -7.53 1.96 2.13
CA VAL A 178 -7.53 0.95 3.19
C VAL A 178 -7.31 -0.46 2.63
N ALA A 179 -7.89 -0.78 1.48
CA ALA A 179 -7.68 -2.06 0.81
C ALA A 179 -6.27 -2.15 0.20
N SER A 180 -5.78 -1.07 -0.39
CA SER A 180 -4.43 -1.01 -0.93
C SER A 180 -3.37 -1.21 0.17
N ASP A 181 -3.51 -0.52 1.30
CA ASP A 181 -2.55 -0.60 2.40
C ASP A 181 -2.56 -2.01 3.04
N THR A 182 -3.75 -2.63 3.19
CA THR A 182 -3.86 -4.02 3.64
C THR A 182 -3.20 -4.99 2.66
N LEU A 183 -3.45 -4.80 1.36
CA LEU A 183 -2.84 -5.63 0.31
C LEU A 183 -1.31 -5.51 0.30
N ALA A 184 -0.77 -4.30 0.51
CA ALA A 184 0.68 -4.10 0.60
C ALA A 184 1.31 -4.96 1.71
N ILE A 185 0.72 -4.93 2.91
CA ILE A 185 1.19 -5.76 4.04
C ILE A 185 1.07 -7.26 3.73
N LEU A 186 -0.02 -7.69 3.08
CA LEU A 186 -0.17 -9.08 2.66
C LEU A 186 0.94 -9.51 1.70
N ILE A 187 1.23 -8.70 0.68
CA ILE A 187 2.30 -8.96 -0.31
C ILE A 187 3.67 -9.04 0.39
N GLU A 188 4.00 -8.08 1.26
CA GLU A 188 5.24 -8.07 2.05
C GLU A 188 5.41 -9.34 2.90
N ARG A 189 4.30 -9.93 3.34
CA ARG A 189 4.27 -11.18 4.12
C ARG A 189 4.13 -12.44 3.27
N GLY A 190 4.22 -12.34 1.94
CA GLY A 190 4.18 -13.48 1.01
C GLY A 190 2.78 -13.97 0.65
N PHE A 191 1.72 -13.26 1.07
CA PHE A 191 0.34 -13.54 0.69
C PHE A 191 -0.03 -12.78 -0.59
N ILE A 192 0.37 -13.32 -1.74
CA ILE A 192 0.15 -12.71 -3.04
C ILE A 192 -1.14 -13.29 -3.64
N PRO A 193 -2.18 -12.48 -3.90
CA PRO A 193 -3.40 -12.97 -4.53
C PRO A 193 -3.16 -13.40 -5.98
N ALA A 194 -3.92 -14.39 -6.43
CA ALA A 194 -3.93 -14.80 -7.84
C ALA A 194 -4.56 -13.73 -8.73
N ILE A 195 -5.47 -12.95 -8.18
CA ILE A 195 -6.14 -11.82 -8.85
C ILE A 195 -6.59 -10.77 -7.83
N VAL A 196 -6.56 -9.51 -8.24
CA VAL A 196 -7.18 -8.39 -7.53
C VAL A 196 -8.43 -7.94 -8.29
N VAL A 197 -9.56 -7.90 -7.59
CA VAL A 197 -10.84 -7.40 -8.12
C VAL A 197 -11.14 -6.06 -7.45
N THR A 198 -11.23 -5.00 -8.25
CA THR A 198 -11.45 -3.64 -7.75
C THR A 198 -12.49 -2.89 -8.60
N SER A 199 -12.88 -1.70 -8.18
CA SER A 199 -13.81 -0.89 -8.97
C SER A 199 -13.14 -0.37 -10.25
N PRO A 200 -13.94 -0.11 -11.33
CA PRO A 200 -13.45 0.60 -12.51
C PRO A 200 -12.81 1.96 -12.18
N ASP A 201 -11.97 2.44 -13.09
CA ASP A 201 -11.40 3.77 -13.00
C ASP A 201 -12.52 4.82 -12.94
N ALA A 202 -12.36 5.80 -12.08
CA ALA A 202 -13.39 6.81 -11.84
C ALA A 202 -12.82 8.23 -11.95
N PRO A 203 -13.64 9.21 -12.36
CA PRO A 203 -13.22 10.61 -12.39
C PRO A 203 -12.84 11.09 -10.98
N ARG A 204 -11.60 11.59 -10.81
CA ARG A 204 -11.11 12.13 -9.53
C ARG A 204 -10.44 13.50 -9.72
N GLY A 205 -10.39 14.28 -8.64
CA GLY A 205 -9.77 15.59 -8.61
C GLY A 205 -10.53 16.69 -9.35
N ARG A 206 -9.96 17.91 -9.37
CA ARG A 206 -10.62 19.08 -9.98
C ARG A 206 -10.79 19.02 -11.50
N GLY A 207 -10.00 18.16 -12.17
CA GLY A 207 -10.05 17.97 -13.63
C GLY A 207 -10.89 16.77 -14.06
N LEU A 208 -11.52 16.03 -13.14
CA LEU A 208 -12.30 14.81 -13.42
C LEU A 208 -11.57 13.77 -14.31
N ALA A 209 -10.23 13.70 -14.18
CA ALA A 209 -9.45 12.71 -14.91
C ALA A 209 -9.79 11.30 -14.42
N LEU A 210 -9.95 10.36 -15.35
CA LEU A 210 -10.11 8.95 -15.02
C LEU A 210 -8.86 8.47 -14.27
N THR A 211 -9.05 8.06 -13.03
CA THR A 211 -7.97 7.67 -12.13
C THR A 211 -8.23 6.25 -11.63
N PRO A 212 -7.24 5.35 -11.70
CA PRO A 212 -7.35 4.01 -11.14
C PRO A 212 -7.50 4.08 -9.62
N SER A 213 -8.08 3.01 -9.04
CA SER A 213 -8.07 2.83 -7.59
C SER A 213 -6.64 2.64 -7.09
N GLU A 214 -6.39 3.01 -5.83
CA GLU A 214 -5.09 2.76 -5.18
C GLU A 214 -4.75 1.27 -5.20
N THR A 215 -5.74 0.41 -4.99
CA THR A 215 -5.59 -1.06 -5.04
C THR A 215 -5.21 -1.57 -6.43
N LYS A 216 -5.82 -1.01 -7.51
CA LYS A 216 -5.43 -1.33 -8.90
C LYS A 216 -3.98 -0.95 -9.16
N THR A 217 -3.60 0.26 -8.78
CA THR A 217 -2.23 0.77 -8.98
C THR A 217 -1.20 -0.13 -8.30
N LEU A 218 -1.44 -0.50 -7.04
CA LEU A 218 -0.56 -1.39 -6.28
C LEU A 218 -0.47 -2.78 -6.92
N ALA A 219 -1.62 -3.39 -7.27
CA ALA A 219 -1.65 -4.72 -7.88
C ALA A 219 -0.85 -4.79 -9.18
N LEU A 220 -1.03 -3.80 -10.07
CA LEU A 220 -0.29 -3.71 -11.32
C LEU A 220 1.21 -3.52 -11.10
N ALA A 221 1.61 -2.74 -10.09
CA ALA A 221 3.01 -2.54 -9.73
C ALA A 221 3.69 -3.85 -9.28
N HIS A 222 2.93 -4.77 -8.67
CA HIS A 222 3.42 -6.10 -8.27
C HIS A 222 3.15 -7.21 -9.30
N GLY A 223 2.74 -6.87 -10.53
CA GLY A 223 2.45 -7.86 -11.58
C GLY A 223 1.25 -8.76 -11.28
N ILE A 224 0.37 -8.37 -10.37
CA ILE A 224 -0.82 -9.14 -10.00
C ILE A 224 -1.92 -8.83 -11.02
N PRO A 225 -2.57 -9.86 -11.62
CA PRO A 225 -3.70 -9.68 -12.51
C PRO A 225 -4.82 -8.87 -11.86
N VAL A 226 -5.44 -7.94 -12.61
CA VAL A 226 -6.51 -7.06 -12.11
C VAL A 226 -7.76 -7.21 -12.95
N MET A 227 -8.90 -7.34 -12.27
CA MET A 227 -10.24 -7.28 -12.87
C MET A 227 -11.02 -6.09 -12.30
N THR A 228 -11.67 -5.31 -13.17
CA THR A 228 -12.43 -4.13 -12.76
C THR A 228 -13.88 -4.19 -13.25
N PRO A 229 -14.68 -5.14 -12.76
CA PRO A 229 -16.05 -5.32 -13.25
C PRO A 229 -16.94 -4.15 -12.80
N GLU A 230 -17.81 -3.68 -13.71
CA GLU A 230 -18.86 -2.73 -13.34
C GLU A 230 -19.92 -3.39 -12.43
N LYS A 231 -20.27 -4.64 -12.72
CA LYS A 231 -21.27 -5.43 -11.99
C LYS A 231 -20.73 -6.83 -11.71
N LEU A 232 -21.16 -7.40 -10.60
CA LEU A 232 -20.88 -8.80 -10.24
C LEU A 232 -22.02 -9.68 -10.80
N ASN A 233 -22.12 -9.74 -12.14
CA ASN A 233 -23.11 -10.56 -12.85
C ASN A 233 -22.60 -12.00 -13.08
N ALA A 234 -23.43 -12.86 -13.64
CA ALA A 234 -23.11 -14.27 -13.87
C ALA A 234 -21.83 -14.48 -14.70
N GLU A 235 -21.57 -13.64 -15.71
CA GLU A 235 -20.37 -13.69 -16.54
C GLU A 235 -19.10 -13.38 -15.71
N THR A 236 -19.14 -12.30 -14.91
CA THR A 236 -18.04 -11.93 -14.00
C THR A 236 -17.79 -13.02 -12.98
N ILE A 237 -18.86 -13.61 -12.40
CA ILE A 237 -18.76 -14.69 -11.41
C ILE A 237 -18.13 -15.94 -12.04
N ALA A 238 -18.54 -16.31 -13.24
CA ALA A 238 -17.95 -17.45 -13.96
C ALA A 238 -16.47 -17.21 -14.29
N ALA A 239 -16.09 -15.98 -14.71
CA ALA A 239 -14.71 -15.63 -14.97
C ALA A 239 -13.84 -15.71 -13.71
N ILE A 240 -14.34 -15.23 -12.56
CA ILE A 240 -13.64 -15.35 -11.27
C ILE A 240 -13.52 -16.81 -10.86
N GLY A 241 -14.60 -17.62 -11.01
CA GLY A 241 -14.61 -19.04 -10.69
C GLY A 241 -13.60 -19.86 -11.50
N SER A 242 -13.39 -19.51 -12.77
CA SER A 242 -12.42 -20.20 -13.64
C SER A 242 -10.96 -20.03 -13.19
N LEU A 243 -10.66 -19.10 -12.29
CA LEU A 243 -9.32 -18.87 -11.76
C LEU A 243 -8.91 -19.92 -10.71
N GLY A 244 -9.84 -20.75 -10.22
CA GLY A 244 -9.55 -21.82 -9.29
C GLY A 244 -9.03 -21.35 -7.92
N CYS A 245 -9.45 -20.15 -7.46
CA CYS A 245 -9.08 -19.68 -6.14
C CYS A 245 -9.80 -20.47 -5.04
N ASP A 246 -9.07 -20.87 -3.99
CA ASP A 246 -9.62 -21.65 -2.87
C ASP A 246 -10.57 -20.80 -2.00
N TYR A 247 -10.25 -19.54 -1.83
CA TYR A 247 -11.01 -18.56 -1.03
C TYR A 247 -10.85 -17.14 -1.58
N ALA A 248 -11.60 -16.19 -1.02
CA ALA A 248 -11.40 -14.79 -1.29
C ALA A 248 -11.20 -14.00 -0.01
N VAL A 249 -10.50 -12.87 -0.12
CA VAL A 249 -10.34 -11.85 0.92
C VAL A 249 -11.00 -10.56 0.44
N VAL A 250 -11.84 -9.96 1.26
CA VAL A 250 -12.54 -8.71 0.99
C VAL A 250 -12.12 -7.65 1.99
N VAL A 251 -11.69 -6.50 1.49
CA VAL A 251 -11.38 -5.32 2.30
C VAL A 251 -11.99 -4.09 1.63
N ALA A 252 -13.06 -3.56 2.20
CA ALA A 252 -13.70 -2.32 1.73
C ALA A 252 -13.95 -2.28 0.20
N TYR A 253 -14.50 -3.33 -0.37
CA TYR A 253 -14.76 -3.40 -1.82
C TYR A 253 -15.90 -2.49 -2.28
N GLY A 254 -16.90 -2.25 -1.41
CA GLY A 254 -17.99 -1.31 -1.65
C GLY A 254 -19.15 -1.80 -2.51
N LYS A 255 -19.12 -3.05 -2.98
CA LYS A 255 -20.25 -3.69 -3.69
C LYS A 255 -20.80 -4.84 -2.86
N ILE A 256 -22.10 -5.08 -2.99
CA ILE A 256 -22.78 -6.22 -2.38
C ILE A 256 -22.33 -7.49 -3.10
N PHE A 257 -21.92 -8.50 -2.35
CA PHE A 257 -21.57 -9.82 -2.87
C PHE A 257 -22.86 -10.63 -3.06
N PRO A 258 -23.18 -11.05 -4.29
CA PRO A 258 -24.24 -12.03 -4.50
C PRO A 258 -23.83 -13.38 -3.89
N GLU A 259 -24.84 -14.15 -3.45
CA GLU A 259 -24.63 -15.46 -2.81
C GLU A 259 -23.89 -16.43 -3.74
N GLU A 260 -24.17 -16.32 -5.03
CA GLU A 260 -23.51 -17.10 -6.09
C GLU A 260 -21.99 -16.84 -6.11
N LEU A 261 -21.55 -15.60 -5.90
CA LEU A 261 -20.12 -15.28 -5.84
C LEU A 261 -19.47 -15.81 -4.56
N ILE A 262 -20.18 -15.77 -3.43
CA ILE A 262 -19.67 -16.35 -2.17
C ILE A 262 -19.43 -17.84 -2.35
N ASN A 263 -20.33 -18.54 -3.03
CA ASN A 263 -20.32 -19.98 -3.25
C ASN A 263 -19.30 -20.44 -4.32
N VAL A 264 -18.73 -19.53 -5.10
CA VAL A 264 -17.65 -19.82 -6.05
C VAL A 264 -16.39 -20.33 -5.34
N PHE A 265 -16.15 -19.88 -4.12
CA PHE A 265 -14.94 -20.18 -3.38
C PHE A 265 -15.16 -21.38 -2.45
N PRO A 266 -14.47 -22.52 -2.65
CA PRO A 266 -14.68 -23.73 -1.85
C PRO A 266 -14.52 -23.53 -0.34
N ARG A 267 -13.61 -22.64 0.05
CA ARG A 267 -13.39 -22.28 1.46
C ARG A 267 -14.17 -21.03 1.89
N GLY A 268 -14.90 -20.37 0.95
CA GLY A 268 -15.69 -19.19 1.21
C GLY A 268 -14.91 -17.88 1.08
N VAL A 269 -15.50 -16.81 1.58
CA VAL A 269 -15.01 -15.43 1.47
C VAL A 269 -14.74 -14.87 2.86
N LEU A 270 -13.56 -14.33 3.10
CA LEU A 270 -13.19 -13.67 4.35
C LEU A 270 -13.30 -12.16 4.17
N ASN A 271 -13.88 -11.48 5.17
CA ASN A 271 -13.93 -10.02 5.19
C ASN A 271 -13.19 -9.47 6.40
N VAL A 272 -12.39 -8.44 6.18
CA VAL A 272 -11.74 -7.66 7.25
C VAL A 272 -12.65 -6.50 7.61
N HIS A 273 -13.23 -6.56 8.80
CA HIS A 273 -14.19 -5.58 9.30
C HIS A 273 -13.59 -4.78 10.46
N TYR A 274 -13.67 -3.46 10.40
CA TYR A 274 -12.96 -2.57 11.33
C TYR A 274 -13.80 -2.23 12.57
N SER A 275 -14.36 -3.27 13.21
CA SER A 275 -14.96 -3.22 14.54
C SER A 275 -14.85 -4.56 15.24
N LEU A 276 -15.22 -4.58 16.52
CA LEU A 276 -15.44 -5.79 17.30
C LEU A 276 -16.86 -6.31 17.03
N LEU A 277 -17.04 -7.12 15.97
CA LEU A 277 -18.33 -7.74 15.69
C LEU A 277 -18.83 -8.55 16.91
N PRO A 278 -20.14 -8.56 17.18
CA PRO A 278 -21.26 -8.11 16.34
C PRO A 278 -21.59 -6.61 16.40
N LYS A 279 -20.84 -5.79 17.14
CA LYS A 279 -21.04 -4.34 17.16
C LYS A 279 -20.64 -3.70 15.84
N TYR A 280 -21.41 -2.70 15.41
CA TYR A 280 -21.09 -1.82 14.29
C TYR A 280 -20.99 -2.54 12.93
N ARG A 281 -21.90 -3.49 12.63
CA ARG A 281 -22.07 -4.04 11.29
C ARG A 281 -22.37 -2.93 10.28
N GLY A 282 -21.74 -2.94 9.10
CA GLY A 282 -22.00 -1.97 8.03
C GLY A 282 -20.77 -1.14 7.63
N ALA A 283 -21.03 -0.01 6.97
CA ALA A 283 -20.02 0.67 6.16
C ALA A 283 -19.02 1.57 6.92
N THR A 284 -19.35 2.00 8.15
CA THR A 284 -18.60 3.05 8.88
C THR A 284 -18.35 2.69 10.33
N PRO A 285 -17.79 1.49 10.61
CA PRO A 285 -17.63 1.01 11.98
C PRO A 285 -16.66 1.87 12.80
N LEU A 286 -15.54 2.31 12.22
CA LEU A 286 -14.55 3.15 12.90
C LEU A 286 -15.15 4.49 13.33
N GLU A 287 -15.81 5.18 12.40
CA GLU A 287 -16.44 6.47 12.68
C GLU A 287 -17.55 6.32 13.72
N THR A 288 -18.30 5.23 13.66
CA THR A 288 -19.41 4.98 14.61
C THR A 288 -18.88 4.71 16.02
N ALA A 289 -17.77 3.99 16.17
CA ALA A 289 -17.12 3.79 17.47
C ALA A 289 -16.63 5.12 18.09
N LEU A 290 -16.04 6.00 17.26
CA LEU A 290 -15.63 7.33 17.72
C LEU A 290 -16.81 8.24 18.08
N LEU A 291 -17.90 8.19 17.30
CA LEU A 291 -19.14 8.93 17.59
C LEU A 291 -19.77 8.48 18.93
N ALA A 292 -19.74 7.19 19.19
CA ALA A 292 -20.23 6.61 20.43
C ALA A 292 -19.33 6.92 21.64
N GLY A 293 -18.12 7.47 21.42
CA GLY A 293 -17.16 7.75 22.48
C GLY A 293 -16.54 6.50 23.08
N GLU A 294 -16.50 5.40 22.30
CA GLU A 294 -15.85 4.15 22.75
C GLU A 294 -14.38 4.41 23.12
N ARG A 295 -13.90 3.66 24.10
CA ARG A 295 -12.49 3.67 24.54
C ARG A 295 -11.66 2.56 23.92
N GLU A 296 -12.34 1.62 23.30
CA GLU A 296 -11.73 0.51 22.58
C GLU A 296 -12.51 0.22 21.30
N THR A 297 -11.84 -0.31 20.33
CA THR A 297 -12.41 -0.86 19.11
C THR A 297 -11.55 -2.05 18.69
N GLY A 298 -11.62 -2.48 17.46
CA GLY A 298 -10.77 -3.56 16.98
C GLY A 298 -11.03 -3.89 15.53
N VAL A 299 -10.53 -5.04 15.15
CA VAL A 299 -10.73 -5.59 13.82
C VAL A 299 -11.20 -7.04 13.94
N THR A 300 -12.14 -7.41 13.10
CA THR A 300 -12.65 -8.77 12.99
C THR A 300 -12.40 -9.33 11.61
N VAL A 301 -11.80 -10.50 11.52
CA VAL A 301 -11.82 -11.34 10.32
C VAL A 301 -13.03 -12.26 10.42
N GLN A 302 -13.99 -12.13 9.51
CA GLN A 302 -15.21 -12.93 9.50
C GLN A 302 -15.36 -13.70 8.19
N LYS A 303 -16.09 -14.83 8.23
CA LYS A 303 -16.52 -15.55 7.04
C LYS A 303 -17.81 -14.89 6.52
N MET A 304 -17.78 -14.40 5.28
CA MET A 304 -18.95 -13.71 4.71
C MET A 304 -20.13 -14.66 4.48
N VAL A 305 -21.29 -14.12 4.76
CA VAL A 305 -22.61 -14.71 4.43
C VAL A 305 -23.45 -13.68 3.69
N LYS A 306 -24.63 -14.05 3.22
CA LYS A 306 -25.55 -13.16 2.51
C LYS A 306 -25.97 -11.93 3.34
N GLU A 307 -26.15 -12.13 4.65
CA GLU A 307 -26.48 -11.04 5.56
C GLU A 307 -25.24 -10.20 5.86
N LEU A 308 -25.40 -8.87 5.79
CA LEU A 308 -24.31 -7.92 5.94
C LEU A 308 -23.62 -8.06 7.31
N ASP A 309 -22.33 -8.37 7.27
CA ASP A 309 -21.42 -8.50 8.42
C ASP A 309 -21.93 -9.41 9.55
N ALA A 310 -22.76 -10.41 9.20
CA ALA A 310 -23.35 -11.34 10.15
C ALA A 310 -22.72 -12.72 10.18
N GLY A 311 -21.69 -12.96 9.39
CA GLY A 311 -21.01 -14.26 9.32
C GLY A 311 -20.15 -14.55 10.55
N ASP A 312 -19.71 -15.79 10.66
CA ASP A 312 -18.95 -16.27 11.81
C ASP A 312 -17.60 -15.56 11.94
N ILE A 313 -17.22 -15.25 13.17
CA ILE A 313 -15.93 -14.65 13.51
C ILE A 313 -14.85 -15.74 13.44
N LEU A 314 -13.81 -15.47 12.65
CA LEU A 314 -12.64 -16.34 12.54
C LEU A 314 -11.52 -15.91 13.46
N ALA A 315 -11.34 -14.59 13.59
CA ALA A 315 -10.39 -13.98 14.51
C ALA A 315 -10.80 -12.55 14.82
N GLN A 316 -10.39 -12.07 15.99
CA GLN A 316 -10.71 -10.72 16.43
C GLN A 316 -9.55 -10.17 17.26
N GLU A 317 -9.22 -8.90 17.07
CA GLU A 317 -8.18 -8.22 17.84
C GLU A 317 -8.68 -6.85 18.31
N THR A 318 -8.54 -6.61 19.61
CA THR A 318 -8.96 -5.37 20.27
C THR A 318 -7.82 -4.35 20.30
N THR A 319 -8.15 -3.08 20.15
CA THR A 319 -7.21 -1.97 20.28
C THR A 319 -7.86 -0.80 21.05
N GLU A 320 -7.10 -0.14 21.90
CA GLU A 320 -7.55 1.04 22.62
C GLU A 320 -7.70 2.24 21.66
N ILE A 321 -8.65 3.12 21.94
CA ILE A 321 -8.79 4.43 21.31
C ILE A 321 -8.30 5.48 22.29
N ALA A 322 -7.21 6.18 21.94
CA ALA A 322 -6.73 7.27 22.78
C ALA A 322 -7.76 8.42 22.83
N ARG A 323 -7.80 9.13 23.98
CA ARG A 323 -8.81 10.15 24.25
C ARG A 323 -8.91 11.22 23.14
N ASP A 324 -7.78 11.59 22.57
CA ASP A 324 -7.69 12.66 21.56
C ASP A 324 -7.47 12.11 20.14
N GLU A 325 -7.47 10.80 19.97
CA GLU A 325 -7.23 10.15 18.70
C GLU A 325 -8.38 10.37 17.71
N THR A 326 -8.05 10.83 16.52
CA THR A 326 -9.00 11.07 15.43
C THR A 326 -9.09 9.86 14.50
N ALA A 327 -10.14 9.80 13.67
CA ALA A 327 -10.27 8.78 12.62
C ALA A 327 -9.05 8.73 11.69
N ARG A 328 -8.40 9.88 11.44
CA ARG A 328 -7.18 9.99 10.62
C ARG A 328 -6.00 9.22 11.22
N GLU A 329 -5.88 9.24 12.54
CA GLU A 329 -4.79 8.58 13.27
C GLU A 329 -5.13 7.11 13.57
N LEU A 330 -6.38 6.82 13.93
CA LEU A 330 -6.85 5.47 14.26
C LEU A 330 -6.88 4.55 13.03
N ARG A 331 -7.28 5.05 11.85
CA ARG A 331 -7.44 4.24 10.64
C ARG A 331 -6.16 3.51 10.20
N PRO A 332 -4.98 4.17 10.05
CA PRO A 332 -3.74 3.46 9.69
C PRO A 332 -3.36 2.38 10.70
N ARG A 333 -3.62 2.62 11.98
CA ARG A 333 -3.35 1.66 13.05
C ARG A 333 -4.25 0.43 12.95
N LEU A 334 -5.55 0.63 12.73
CA LEU A 334 -6.49 -0.48 12.50
C LEU A 334 -6.20 -1.25 11.21
N ILE A 335 -5.72 -0.59 10.15
CA ILE A 335 -5.28 -1.25 8.92
C ILE A 335 -4.14 -2.22 9.23
N SER A 336 -3.13 -1.77 9.97
CA SER A 336 -2.00 -2.61 10.37
C SER A 336 -2.46 -3.80 11.25
N VAL A 337 -3.33 -3.55 12.24
CA VAL A 337 -3.91 -4.61 13.08
C VAL A 337 -4.66 -5.63 12.22
N GLY A 338 -5.55 -5.17 11.33
CA GLY A 338 -6.37 -6.05 10.50
C GLY A 338 -5.56 -6.87 9.50
N ALA A 339 -4.54 -6.27 8.88
CA ALA A 339 -3.65 -6.97 7.97
C ALA A 339 -2.83 -8.06 8.70
N ASN A 340 -2.27 -7.74 9.86
CA ASN A 340 -1.53 -8.72 10.66
C ASN A 340 -2.44 -9.83 11.20
N LEU A 341 -3.65 -9.48 11.66
CA LEU A 341 -4.64 -10.46 12.09
C LEU A 341 -4.99 -11.43 10.94
N LEU A 342 -5.19 -10.90 9.74
CA LEU A 342 -5.46 -11.71 8.56
C LEU A 342 -4.26 -12.63 8.21
N VAL A 343 -3.04 -12.10 8.19
CA VAL A 343 -1.79 -12.86 7.96
C VAL A 343 -1.67 -14.03 8.94
N ASN A 344 -1.96 -13.79 10.22
CA ASN A 344 -1.88 -14.82 11.26
C ASN A 344 -3.02 -15.86 11.17
N THR A 345 -4.20 -15.44 10.68
CA THR A 345 -5.38 -16.31 10.58
C THR A 345 -5.36 -17.21 9.35
N LEU A 346 -4.87 -16.70 8.22
CA LEU A 346 -4.96 -17.41 6.93
C LEU A 346 -4.33 -18.82 6.92
N PRO A 347 -3.13 -19.06 7.48
CA PRO A 347 -2.55 -20.40 7.49
C PRO A 347 -3.41 -21.43 8.22
N ALA A 348 -3.87 -21.11 9.42
CA ALA A 348 -4.75 -21.98 10.20
C ALA A 348 -6.13 -22.15 9.52
N TYR A 349 -6.66 -21.09 8.91
CA TYR A 349 -7.94 -21.16 8.20
C TYR A 349 -7.92 -22.15 7.03
N VAL A 350 -6.89 -22.12 6.18
CA VAL A 350 -6.80 -23.02 5.05
C VAL A 350 -6.49 -24.47 5.45
N GLN A 351 -5.87 -24.67 6.61
CA GLN A 351 -5.66 -26.01 7.20
C GLN A 351 -6.95 -26.57 7.86
N GLY A 352 -7.93 -25.70 8.13
CA GLY A 352 -9.17 -26.07 8.82
C GLY A 352 -9.05 -26.03 10.35
N ASP A 353 -8.00 -25.40 10.88
CA ASP A 353 -7.69 -25.35 12.31
C ASP A 353 -8.36 -24.17 13.04
N VAL A 354 -9.04 -23.27 12.30
CA VAL A 354 -9.81 -22.18 12.89
C VAL A 354 -11.20 -22.69 13.27
N THR A 355 -11.58 -22.51 14.51
CA THR A 355 -12.94 -22.74 14.99
C THR A 355 -13.75 -21.44 14.85
N PRO A 356 -14.73 -21.36 13.91
CA PRO A 356 -15.55 -20.17 13.77
C PRO A 356 -16.45 -19.92 14.98
N ILE A 357 -16.62 -18.68 15.36
CA ILE A 357 -17.48 -18.26 16.47
C ILE A 357 -18.74 -17.59 15.88
N VAL A 358 -19.90 -18.17 16.16
CA VAL A 358 -21.20 -17.57 15.76
C VAL A 358 -21.42 -16.25 16.46
N GLN A 359 -21.81 -15.22 15.72
CA GLN A 359 -22.08 -13.91 16.31
C GLN A 359 -23.38 -13.93 17.12
N ASP A 360 -23.37 -13.38 18.35
CA ASP A 360 -24.60 -13.14 19.13
C ASP A 360 -25.37 -11.96 18.53
N ALA A 361 -26.46 -12.28 17.84
CA ALA A 361 -27.32 -11.28 17.18
C ALA A 361 -27.96 -10.30 18.17
N SER A 362 -28.11 -10.66 19.46
CA SER A 362 -28.67 -9.77 20.49
C SER A 362 -27.75 -8.60 20.83
N CYS A 363 -26.43 -8.77 20.62
CA CYS A 363 -25.41 -7.77 20.81
C CYS A 363 -25.07 -6.96 19.55
N ALA A 364 -25.76 -7.24 18.43
CA ALA A 364 -25.46 -6.59 17.17
C ALA A 364 -25.94 -5.15 17.11
N SER A 365 -25.09 -4.27 16.59
CA SER A 365 -25.47 -2.91 16.21
C SER A 365 -25.10 -2.63 14.76
N ARG A 366 -25.73 -1.63 14.14
CA ARG A 366 -25.52 -1.28 12.74
C ARG A 366 -24.96 0.12 12.59
N THR A 367 -24.18 0.31 11.52
CA THR A 367 -23.69 1.61 11.08
C THR A 367 -24.44 2.09 9.84
N TYR A 368 -24.37 3.39 9.57
CA TYR A 368 -25.01 4.00 8.43
C TYR A 368 -23.97 4.73 7.56
N LYS A 369 -24.29 4.89 6.28
CA LYS A 369 -23.42 5.64 5.36
C LYS A 369 -23.40 7.11 5.76
N ILE A 370 -22.19 7.65 5.97
CA ILE A 370 -21.96 9.04 6.32
C ILE A 370 -22.40 9.96 5.17
N LYS A 371 -23.15 11.00 5.49
CA LYS A 371 -23.57 12.07 4.60
C LYS A 371 -22.89 13.38 4.99
N LYS A 372 -22.84 14.35 4.06
CA LYS A 372 -22.21 15.65 4.32
C LYS A 372 -22.85 16.41 5.48
N GLU A 373 -24.16 16.21 5.66
CA GLU A 373 -24.98 16.84 6.71
C GLU A 373 -24.59 16.37 8.12
N ASP A 374 -24.07 15.13 8.24
CA ASP A 374 -23.67 14.56 9.52
C ASP A 374 -22.51 15.34 10.16
N GLY A 375 -21.72 16.04 9.35
CA GLY A 375 -20.65 16.93 9.83
C GLY A 375 -21.11 18.23 10.50
N LEU A 376 -22.41 18.48 10.54
CA LEU A 376 -22.95 19.66 11.22
C LEU A 376 -22.78 19.51 12.74
N ILE A 377 -22.13 20.48 13.36
CA ILE A 377 -21.95 20.58 14.80
C ILE A 377 -22.96 21.62 15.35
N SER A 378 -23.65 21.30 16.44
CA SER A 378 -24.37 22.27 17.26
C SER A 378 -23.43 22.83 18.32
N LEU A 379 -23.23 24.15 18.34
CA LEU A 379 -22.41 24.78 19.36
C LEU A 379 -23.03 24.72 20.77
N ASP A 380 -24.31 24.39 20.86
CA ASP A 380 -25.06 24.22 22.14
C ASP A 380 -25.03 22.78 22.62
N ALA A 381 -24.52 21.83 21.85
CA ALA A 381 -24.37 20.44 22.27
C ALA A 381 -23.24 20.27 23.28
N SER A 382 -23.20 19.12 23.95
CA SER A 382 -22.15 18.83 24.93
C SER A 382 -20.74 18.86 24.29
N GLY A 383 -19.73 19.17 25.11
CA GLY A 383 -18.34 19.16 24.66
C GLY A 383 -17.93 17.79 24.12
N ASP A 384 -18.34 16.71 24.78
CA ASP A 384 -18.01 15.34 24.37
C ASP A 384 -18.69 14.96 23.05
N GLU A 385 -19.95 15.32 22.83
CA GLU A 385 -20.64 15.05 21.57
C GLU A 385 -19.95 15.73 20.39
N ASN A 386 -19.65 17.02 20.51
CA ASN A 386 -18.96 17.78 19.48
C ASN A 386 -17.55 17.27 19.25
N TRP A 387 -16.85 16.86 20.32
CA TRP A 387 -15.50 16.31 20.23
C TRP A 387 -15.50 14.95 19.51
N ASN A 388 -16.41 14.04 19.88
CA ASN A 388 -16.54 12.75 19.22
C ASN A 388 -16.87 12.91 17.73
N LYS A 389 -17.77 13.83 17.39
CA LYS A 389 -18.11 14.14 16.00
C LYS A 389 -16.91 14.71 15.22
N TYR A 390 -16.14 15.63 15.84
CA TYR A 390 -14.93 16.17 15.26
C TYR A 390 -13.88 15.09 14.98
N ARG A 391 -13.62 14.21 15.97
CA ARG A 391 -12.67 13.10 15.80
C ARG A 391 -13.11 12.10 14.73
N ALA A 392 -14.38 11.72 14.75
CA ALA A 392 -14.96 10.73 13.83
C ALA A 392 -14.87 11.19 12.36
N TYR A 393 -15.07 12.47 12.09
CA TYR A 393 -15.13 12.96 10.72
C TYR A 393 -13.84 13.64 10.23
N ALA A 394 -12.77 13.62 11.00
CA ALA A 394 -11.49 14.27 10.68
C ALA A 394 -10.85 13.77 9.36
N ASP A 395 -11.15 12.53 8.98
CA ASP A 395 -10.59 11.86 7.79
C ASP A 395 -11.58 11.73 6.62
N SER A 396 -12.75 12.35 6.72
CA SER A 396 -13.80 12.21 5.72
C SER A 396 -14.44 13.56 5.38
N ILE A 397 -15.65 13.80 5.84
CA ILE A 397 -16.45 15.00 5.50
C ILE A 397 -16.00 16.26 6.25
N GLY A 398 -15.26 16.08 7.35
CA GLY A 398 -14.95 17.15 8.31
C GLY A 398 -16.18 17.67 9.03
N THR A 399 -15.97 18.62 9.95
CA THR A 399 -17.06 19.22 10.73
C THR A 399 -17.22 20.70 10.42
N TYR A 400 -18.44 21.20 10.59
CA TYR A 400 -18.78 22.61 10.34
C TYR A 400 -19.98 23.03 11.19
N PHE A 401 -20.17 24.35 11.31
CA PHE A 401 -21.38 24.97 11.87
C PHE A 401 -21.83 26.11 10.98
N PHE A 402 -22.99 26.66 11.25
CA PHE A 402 -23.48 27.87 10.57
C PHE A 402 -23.40 29.08 11.51
N GLU A 403 -22.89 30.20 10.99
CA GLU A 403 -22.90 31.49 11.65
C GLU A 403 -23.44 32.57 10.68
N ARG A 404 -24.54 33.23 11.06
CA ARG A 404 -25.22 34.21 10.21
C ARG A 404 -25.58 33.69 8.80
N GLY A 405 -26.04 32.45 8.73
CA GLY A 405 -26.42 31.80 7.48
C GLY A 405 -25.26 31.32 6.59
N LYS A 406 -24.00 31.50 6.99
CA LYS A 406 -22.81 31.05 6.26
C LYS A 406 -22.18 29.82 6.92
N ARG A 407 -21.72 28.89 6.09
CA ARG A 407 -21.04 27.70 6.56
C ARG A 407 -19.61 28.05 7.03
N VAL A 408 -19.26 27.57 8.23
CA VAL A 408 -17.92 27.73 8.81
C VAL A 408 -17.33 26.36 9.06
N LYS A 409 -16.32 25.96 8.29
CA LYS A 409 -15.65 24.67 8.45
C LYS A 409 -14.67 24.76 9.62
N ILE A 410 -14.69 23.76 10.51
CA ILE A 410 -13.74 23.60 11.61
C ILE A 410 -12.51 22.86 11.08
N ILE A 411 -11.34 23.46 11.23
CA ILE A 411 -10.05 22.91 10.78
C ILE A 411 -9.28 22.31 11.95
N LYS A 412 -9.33 23.01 13.10
CA LYS A 412 -8.67 22.54 14.32
C LYS A 412 -9.54 22.85 15.54
N ALA A 413 -9.70 21.82 16.36
CA ALA A 413 -10.35 21.90 17.65
C ALA A 413 -9.60 21.06 18.68
N SER A 414 -9.89 21.28 19.96
CA SER A 414 -9.34 20.52 21.09
C SER A 414 -10.37 20.41 22.21
N MET A 415 -10.17 19.44 23.08
CA MET A 415 -10.93 19.31 24.33
C MET A 415 -10.13 19.96 25.48
N LYS A 416 -10.67 20.99 26.11
CA LYS A 416 -10.03 21.66 27.25
C LYS A 416 -11.01 21.73 28.44
N ASN A 417 -10.63 21.12 29.55
CA ASN A 417 -11.47 21.10 30.77
C ASN A 417 -12.92 20.64 30.51
N GLY A 418 -13.09 19.59 29.67
CA GLY A 418 -14.42 19.05 29.33
C GLY A 418 -15.22 19.92 28.33
N LYS A 419 -14.60 20.96 27.75
CA LYS A 419 -15.24 21.82 26.74
C LYS A 419 -14.62 21.64 25.38
N PHE A 420 -15.44 21.56 24.36
CA PHE A 420 -15.03 21.58 22.96
C PHE A 420 -14.59 22.99 22.58
N VAL A 421 -13.32 23.16 22.23
CA VAL A 421 -12.74 24.47 21.90
C VAL A 421 -12.32 24.49 20.44
N ILE A 422 -12.96 25.34 19.64
CA ILE A 422 -12.59 25.58 18.24
C ILE A 422 -11.37 26.51 18.21
N GLU A 423 -10.33 26.11 17.51
CA GLU A 423 -9.08 26.88 17.41
C GLU A 423 -8.95 27.56 16.04
N ARG A 424 -9.25 26.84 14.95
CA ARG A 424 -9.10 27.34 13.58
C ARG A 424 -10.29 26.95 12.70
N VAL A 425 -10.68 27.88 11.82
CA VAL A 425 -11.83 27.73 10.93
C VAL A 425 -11.55 28.24 9.52
N ILE A 426 -12.37 27.78 8.57
CA ILE A 426 -12.49 28.36 7.22
C ILE A 426 -13.94 28.78 7.03
N PRO A 427 -14.28 30.09 7.16
CA PRO A 427 -15.58 30.59 6.79
C PRO A 427 -15.78 30.53 5.27
N GLU A 428 -17.01 30.35 4.83
CA GLU A 428 -17.37 30.32 3.42
C GLU A 428 -16.84 31.56 2.67
N GLY A 429 -16.12 31.31 1.57
CA GLY A 429 -15.51 32.34 0.74
C GLY A 429 -14.26 33.03 1.34
N LYS A 430 -13.74 32.53 2.50
CA LYS A 430 -12.55 33.08 3.14
C LYS A 430 -11.41 32.03 3.24
N ARG A 431 -10.22 32.53 3.65
CA ARG A 431 -9.08 31.66 3.98
C ARG A 431 -9.15 31.19 5.43
N GLU A 432 -8.36 30.19 5.75
CA GLU A 432 -8.18 29.69 7.11
C GLU A 432 -7.73 30.79 8.07
N MET A 433 -8.36 30.85 9.25
CA MET A 433 -8.04 31.83 10.29
C MET A 433 -8.24 31.27 11.70
N ALA A 434 -7.71 31.99 12.70
CA ALA A 434 -7.99 31.67 14.11
C ALA A 434 -9.48 31.91 14.39
N TYR A 435 -10.10 31.06 15.21
CA TYR A 435 -11.50 31.20 15.58
C TYR A 435 -11.76 32.50 16.36
N SER A 436 -10.82 32.94 17.21
CA SER A 436 -10.89 34.22 17.90
C SER A 436 -10.99 35.41 16.95
N SER A 437 -10.17 35.42 15.88
CA SER A 437 -10.21 36.46 14.85
C SER A 437 -11.53 36.47 14.07
N PHE A 438 -12.07 35.25 13.80
CA PHE A 438 -13.38 35.09 13.16
C PHE A 438 -14.50 35.70 14.04
N ARG A 439 -14.51 35.40 15.34
CA ARG A 439 -15.50 35.92 16.30
C ARG A 439 -15.42 37.44 16.44
N ASN A 440 -14.23 38.02 16.52
CA ASN A 440 -14.02 39.47 16.62
C ASN A 440 -14.43 40.19 15.34
N GLY A 441 -14.15 39.66 14.16
CA GLY A 441 -14.59 40.22 12.88
C GLY A 441 -16.06 39.99 12.54
N ALA A 442 -16.76 39.12 13.30
CA ALA A 442 -18.19 38.91 13.20
C ALA A 442 -19.00 39.87 14.07
N SER A 443 -18.31 40.61 14.95
CA SER A 443 -18.91 41.62 15.82
C SER A 443 -18.84 43.06 15.25
N ALA A 444 -18.27 43.22 14.03
CA ALA A 444 -18.19 44.47 13.27
C ALA A 444 -19.11 44.37 11.98
#